data_ec6943eba5b62381c2c179334ba90b48
#
_entry.id   ec6943eba5b62381c2c179334ba90b48
#
_cell.length_a   1.000
_cell.length_b   1.000
_cell.length_c   1.000
_cell.angle_alpha   90.00
_cell.angle_beta   90.00
_cell.angle_gamma   90.00
#
_symmetry.space_group_name_H-M   'P 1'
#
loop_
_entity.id
_entity.type
_entity.pdbx_description
1 polymer ?
#
loop_
_entity_poly.entity_id
_entity_poly.type
_entity_poly.pdbx_seq_one_letter_code
_entity_poly.pdbx_strand_id
1 'polypeptide(L)'
;MLTFDDIITAKMRLNGIAHRTPVLTSKQFNEKAGAEVFFKAENFQRAGAFKFRGAYNKIASLTDAERQRGVLAYSSGNHAQAVALSAQIFKIPAIIIMPQDAPEIKIKATRGYGAEVIFYDRYHESRDEIGQRICAERSMLLVPPFDDYLIMAGQGTAALELLEDVPNLDALVVCSSGCGLIAGCATAAKHLLPNIRVFGVEPEAGNDTWLSMQKGFRVEIPVPHTIADGLQQSSPGQLTFPIVQALVEEILLVSDAELVTTLTFLLERMKILVEPSGAAAAAAVLHHKKDFAGLRIGITLSGGNVDLKMLGQWLTQGFQG
;
A
#
# COMPACT_ATOMS: atom_id res chain seq x y z
N MET A 1 10.63 -8.88 -15.55
CA MET A 1 9.31 -8.20 -15.42
C MET A 1 8.44 -9.06 -14.53
N LEU A 2 7.58 -8.49 -13.70
CA LEU A 2 6.64 -9.24 -12.84
C LEU A 2 5.69 -10.09 -13.70
N THR A 3 5.48 -11.34 -13.29
CA THR A 3 4.58 -12.29 -13.96
C THR A 3 3.47 -12.75 -13.02
N PHE A 4 2.42 -13.36 -13.56
CA PHE A 4 1.38 -13.98 -12.74
C PHE A 4 1.90 -15.17 -11.93
N ASP A 5 2.85 -15.94 -12.48
CA ASP A 5 3.48 -17.08 -11.78
C ASP A 5 4.27 -16.62 -10.54
N ASP A 6 4.86 -15.42 -10.56
CA ASP A 6 5.48 -14.82 -9.38
C ASP A 6 4.45 -14.58 -8.27
N ILE A 7 3.23 -14.13 -8.65
CA ILE A 7 2.13 -13.90 -7.69
C ILE A 7 1.62 -15.22 -7.14
N ILE A 8 1.50 -16.27 -7.95
CA ILE A 8 1.14 -17.62 -7.48
C ILE A 8 2.20 -18.16 -6.54
N THR A 9 3.47 -17.96 -6.84
CA THR A 9 4.57 -18.34 -5.95
C THR A 9 4.50 -17.58 -4.61
N ALA A 10 4.20 -16.28 -4.67
CA ALA A 10 3.99 -15.47 -3.46
C ALA A 10 2.78 -15.96 -2.65
N LYS A 11 1.66 -16.31 -3.31
CA LYS A 11 0.48 -16.90 -2.65
C LYS A 11 0.85 -18.18 -1.88
N MET A 12 1.66 -19.05 -2.49
CA MET A 12 2.13 -20.29 -1.80
C MET A 12 2.96 -19.97 -0.56
N ARG A 13 3.87 -19.00 -0.62
CA ARG A 13 4.67 -18.57 0.54
C ARG A 13 3.83 -17.92 1.65
N LEU A 14 2.76 -17.23 1.28
CA LEU A 14 1.88 -16.52 2.21
C LEU A 14 0.80 -17.42 2.82
N ASN A 15 0.60 -18.62 2.28
CA ASN A 15 -0.44 -19.55 2.74
C ASN A 15 -0.26 -19.93 4.22
N GLY A 16 -1.33 -19.76 5.02
CA GLY A 16 -1.32 -19.99 6.47
C GLY A 16 -0.55 -18.94 7.28
N ILE A 17 0.07 -17.96 6.63
CA ILE A 17 0.86 -16.88 7.26
C ILE A 17 0.13 -15.55 7.17
N ALA A 18 -0.14 -15.05 5.96
CA ALA A 18 -0.95 -13.86 5.78
C ALA A 18 -2.43 -14.17 6.06
N HIS A 19 -3.16 -13.18 6.55
CA HIS A 19 -4.61 -13.32 6.64
C HIS A 19 -5.21 -13.31 5.22
N ARG A 20 -6.08 -14.27 4.90
CA ARG A 20 -7.01 -14.08 3.79
C ARG A 20 -8.06 -13.07 4.27
N THR A 21 -7.80 -11.80 3.96
CA THR A 21 -8.63 -10.70 4.42
C THR A 21 -10.02 -10.77 3.80
N PRO A 22 -11.09 -10.37 4.53
CA PRO A 22 -12.45 -10.47 4.02
C PRO A 22 -12.69 -9.50 2.85
N VAL A 23 -13.66 -9.86 2.01
CA VAL A 23 -14.29 -8.95 1.07
C VAL A 23 -15.59 -8.45 1.69
N LEU A 24 -15.67 -7.14 1.91
CA LEU A 24 -16.83 -6.48 2.50
C LEU A 24 -17.69 -5.83 1.42
N THR A 25 -18.97 -5.63 1.71
CA THR A 25 -19.92 -4.89 0.87
C THR A 25 -20.73 -3.92 1.71
N SER A 26 -21.28 -2.87 1.09
CA SER A 26 -22.15 -1.92 1.78
C SER A 26 -23.22 -1.42 0.83
N LYS A 27 -24.48 -1.76 1.12
CA LYS A 27 -25.64 -1.28 0.34
C LYS A 27 -25.66 0.25 0.25
N GLN A 28 -25.43 0.94 1.37
CA GLN A 28 -25.43 2.40 1.41
C GLN A 28 -24.28 3.01 0.60
N PHE A 29 -23.10 2.35 0.57
CA PHE A 29 -21.99 2.77 -0.28
C PHE A 29 -22.36 2.61 -1.76
N ASN A 30 -22.91 1.45 -2.13
CA ASN A 30 -23.31 1.15 -3.50
C ASN A 30 -24.35 2.15 -4.02
N GLU A 31 -25.35 2.48 -3.19
CA GLU A 31 -26.37 3.51 -3.53
C GLU A 31 -25.72 4.88 -3.76
N LYS A 32 -24.76 5.28 -2.92
CA LYS A 32 -24.04 6.54 -3.08
C LYS A 32 -23.12 6.57 -4.30
N ALA A 33 -22.43 5.49 -4.56
CA ALA A 33 -21.49 5.34 -5.68
C ALA A 33 -22.24 5.16 -7.03
N GLY A 34 -23.45 4.60 -7.00
CA GLY A 34 -24.15 4.16 -8.20
C GLY A 34 -23.53 2.92 -8.84
N ALA A 35 -22.84 2.08 -8.06
CA ALA A 35 -22.06 0.93 -8.49
C ALA A 35 -22.15 -0.21 -7.47
N GLU A 36 -21.80 -1.43 -7.84
CA GLU A 36 -21.67 -2.56 -6.91
C GLU A 36 -20.22 -2.69 -6.47
N VAL A 37 -19.91 -2.38 -5.19
CA VAL A 37 -18.53 -2.25 -4.69
C VAL A 37 -18.18 -3.35 -3.70
N PHE A 38 -17.01 -3.95 -3.92
CA PHE A 38 -16.44 -5.04 -3.15
C PHE A 38 -15.10 -4.59 -2.54
N PHE A 39 -15.02 -4.54 -1.21
CA PHE A 39 -13.89 -3.99 -0.47
C PHE A 39 -12.95 -5.10 -0.02
N LYS A 40 -11.78 -5.26 -0.62
CA LYS A 40 -10.71 -6.11 -0.09
C LYS A 40 -10.08 -5.41 1.11
N ALA A 41 -10.39 -5.89 2.30
CA ALA A 41 -10.13 -5.21 3.57
C ALA A 41 -8.73 -5.51 4.11
N GLU A 42 -7.69 -4.96 3.47
CA GLU A 42 -6.28 -5.13 3.89
C GLU A 42 -5.94 -4.38 5.20
N ASN A 43 -6.83 -3.52 5.71
CA ASN A 43 -6.75 -3.00 7.06
C ASN A 43 -6.87 -4.09 8.14
N PHE A 44 -7.38 -5.27 7.82
CA PHE A 44 -7.40 -6.45 8.68
C PHE A 44 -6.21 -7.39 8.47
N GLN A 45 -5.28 -7.05 7.60
CA GLN A 45 -4.05 -7.82 7.41
C GLN A 45 -3.14 -7.73 8.65
N ARG A 46 -2.21 -8.67 8.82
CA ARG A 46 -1.15 -8.59 9.83
C ARG A 46 -0.42 -7.25 9.71
N ALA A 47 0.02 -6.70 10.82
CA ALA A 47 0.56 -5.34 10.91
C ALA A 47 -0.39 -4.24 10.40
N GLY A 48 -1.69 -4.52 10.25
CA GLY A 48 -2.73 -3.56 9.92
C GLY A 48 -2.71 -3.03 8.48
N ALA A 49 -1.97 -3.63 7.53
CA ALA A 49 -1.89 -3.17 6.16
C ALA A 49 -1.37 -4.24 5.19
N PHE A 50 -1.69 -4.07 3.91
CA PHE A 50 -1.25 -4.94 2.80
C PHE A 50 0.27 -5.17 2.73
N LYS A 51 1.06 -4.23 3.26
CA LYS A 51 2.53 -4.26 3.22
C LYS A 51 3.13 -5.56 3.75
N PHE A 52 2.44 -6.22 4.68
CA PHE A 52 2.87 -7.52 5.21
C PHE A 52 3.05 -8.57 4.11
N ARG A 53 2.17 -8.60 3.11
CA ARG A 53 2.23 -9.57 2.01
C ARG A 53 3.55 -9.53 1.25
N GLY A 54 3.95 -8.33 0.80
CA GLY A 54 5.20 -8.14 0.07
C GLY A 54 6.43 -8.31 0.95
N ALA A 55 6.44 -7.73 2.15
CA ALA A 55 7.57 -7.84 3.08
C ALA A 55 7.85 -9.30 3.46
N TYR A 56 6.80 -10.05 3.82
CA TYR A 56 6.94 -11.47 4.13
C TYR A 56 7.41 -12.28 2.90
N ASN A 57 6.78 -12.08 1.73
CA ASN A 57 7.18 -12.79 0.51
C ASN A 57 8.66 -12.56 0.15
N LYS A 58 9.13 -11.32 0.25
CA LYS A 58 10.55 -10.96 0.02
C LYS A 58 11.47 -11.69 1.00
N ILE A 59 11.18 -11.64 2.29
CA ILE A 59 12.02 -12.28 3.31
C ILE A 59 11.95 -13.81 3.20
N ALA A 60 10.80 -14.38 2.90
CA ALA A 60 10.61 -15.82 2.69
C ALA A 60 11.38 -16.35 1.47
N SER A 61 11.64 -15.51 0.47
CA SER A 61 12.39 -15.90 -0.72
C SER A 61 13.90 -15.97 -0.51
N LEU A 62 14.41 -15.39 0.59
CA LEU A 62 15.83 -15.42 0.91
C LEU A 62 16.27 -16.83 1.34
N THR A 63 17.49 -17.19 1.02
CA THR A 63 18.13 -18.39 1.58
C THR A 63 18.34 -18.27 3.08
N ASP A 64 18.55 -19.38 3.78
CA ASP A 64 18.80 -19.36 5.24
C ASP A 64 20.05 -18.52 5.59
N ALA A 65 21.11 -18.62 4.80
CA ALA A 65 22.32 -17.83 4.98
C ALA A 65 22.08 -16.32 4.79
N GLU A 66 21.24 -15.95 3.84
CA GLU A 66 20.83 -14.55 3.63
C GLU A 66 19.97 -14.05 4.78
N ARG A 67 19.00 -14.83 5.23
CA ARG A 67 18.15 -14.47 6.37
C ARG A 67 18.95 -14.28 7.65
N GLN A 68 19.94 -15.12 7.93
CA GLN A 68 20.77 -14.99 9.13
C GLN A 68 21.55 -13.66 9.19
N ARG A 69 21.85 -13.03 8.06
CA ARG A 69 22.44 -11.68 8.02
C ARG A 69 21.49 -10.59 8.48
N GLY A 70 20.19 -10.87 8.48
CA GLY A 70 19.16 -9.91 8.83
C GLY A 70 18.73 -9.00 7.68
N VAL A 71 17.69 -8.22 7.94
CA VAL A 71 17.07 -7.33 6.95
C VAL A 71 17.04 -5.89 7.43
N LEU A 72 17.12 -4.97 6.47
CA LEU A 72 17.01 -3.54 6.71
C LEU A 72 15.87 -2.95 5.86
N ALA A 73 15.11 -2.01 6.41
CA ALA A 73 14.18 -1.20 5.65
C ALA A 73 14.22 0.26 6.14
N TYR A 74 13.84 1.18 5.27
CA TYR A 74 13.59 2.57 5.64
C TYR A 74 12.11 2.89 5.43
N SER A 75 11.42 3.20 6.51
CA SER A 75 10.02 3.58 6.51
C SER A 75 9.59 4.02 7.91
N SER A 76 8.70 4.99 7.99
CA SER A 76 8.05 5.39 9.24
C SER A 76 6.64 4.80 9.43
N GLY A 77 6.16 3.99 8.48
CA GLY A 77 4.75 3.57 8.44
C GLY A 77 4.55 2.05 8.32
N ASN A 78 3.60 1.68 7.46
CA ASN A 78 3.14 0.29 7.29
C ASN A 78 4.25 -0.68 6.86
N HIS A 79 5.19 -0.22 6.03
CA HIS A 79 6.29 -1.06 5.57
C HIS A 79 7.27 -1.40 6.70
N ALA A 80 7.56 -0.44 7.58
CA ALA A 80 8.40 -0.66 8.76
C ALA A 80 7.85 -1.79 9.63
N GLN A 81 6.56 -1.71 9.97
CA GLN A 81 5.89 -2.72 10.80
C GLN A 81 5.82 -4.07 10.08
N ALA A 82 5.56 -4.09 8.78
CA ALA A 82 5.51 -5.30 7.98
C ALA A 82 6.84 -6.04 7.94
N VAL A 83 7.97 -5.32 7.75
CA VAL A 83 9.31 -5.89 7.75
C VAL A 83 9.68 -6.38 9.15
N ALA A 84 9.44 -5.57 10.19
CA ALA A 84 9.73 -5.93 11.58
C ALA A 84 8.97 -7.21 12.00
N LEU A 85 7.66 -7.28 11.73
CA LEU A 85 6.86 -8.47 12.03
C LEU A 85 7.32 -9.70 11.22
N SER A 86 7.62 -9.53 9.94
CA SER A 86 8.11 -10.62 9.11
C SER A 86 9.45 -11.16 9.63
N ALA A 87 10.38 -10.27 10.00
CA ALA A 87 11.66 -10.64 10.59
C ALA A 87 11.47 -11.37 11.94
N GLN A 88 10.53 -10.92 12.77
CA GLN A 88 10.18 -11.61 14.02
C GLN A 88 9.70 -13.04 13.78
N ILE A 89 8.84 -13.26 12.77
CA ILE A 89 8.33 -14.60 12.41
C ILE A 89 9.50 -15.52 12.00
N PHE A 90 10.46 -15.01 11.23
CA PHE A 90 11.65 -15.77 10.84
C PHE A 90 12.74 -15.81 11.92
N LYS A 91 12.57 -15.08 13.04
CA LYS A 91 13.56 -14.96 14.14
C LYS A 91 14.92 -14.46 13.63
N ILE A 92 14.91 -13.46 12.77
CA ILE A 92 16.11 -12.84 12.19
C ILE A 92 16.24 -11.38 12.64
N PRO A 93 17.47 -10.81 12.64
CA PRO A 93 17.66 -9.40 12.94
C PRO A 93 16.94 -8.49 11.93
N ALA A 94 16.37 -7.40 12.42
CA ALA A 94 15.78 -6.35 11.59
C ALA A 94 16.21 -4.96 12.06
N ILE A 95 16.62 -4.11 11.13
CA ILE A 95 16.88 -2.69 11.36
C ILE A 95 15.89 -1.88 10.53
N ILE A 96 15.24 -0.92 11.19
CA ILE A 96 14.34 0.01 10.53
C ILE A 96 14.90 1.43 10.70
N ILE A 97 15.18 2.08 9.58
CA ILE A 97 15.58 3.49 9.53
C ILE A 97 14.32 4.34 9.48
N MET A 98 14.14 5.19 10.48
CA MET A 98 12.99 6.08 10.64
C MET A 98 13.41 7.53 10.79
N PRO A 99 12.65 8.51 10.29
CA PRO A 99 12.92 9.89 10.61
C PRO A 99 12.64 10.18 12.09
N GLN A 100 13.40 11.13 12.67
CA GLN A 100 13.31 11.49 14.10
C GLN A 100 11.92 12.01 14.49
N ASP A 101 11.20 12.61 13.56
CA ASP A 101 9.84 13.14 13.71
C ASP A 101 8.73 12.13 13.39
N ALA A 102 9.07 10.84 13.26
CA ALA A 102 8.07 9.79 13.07
C ALA A 102 7.10 9.70 14.26
N PRO A 103 5.79 9.45 14.05
CA PRO A 103 4.82 9.31 15.12
C PRO A 103 5.21 8.23 16.13
N GLU A 104 5.14 8.57 17.42
CA GLU A 104 5.59 7.67 18.52
C GLU A 104 4.87 6.31 18.50
N ILE A 105 3.59 6.29 18.10
CA ILE A 105 2.81 5.06 17.98
C ILE A 105 3.42 4.09 16.95
N LYS A 106 3.94 4.62 15.83
CA LYS A 106 4.57 3.82 14.77
C LYS A 106 5.95 3.31 15.21
N ILE A 107 6.70 4.13 15.96
CA ILE A 107 7.99 3.73 16.54
C ILE A 107 7.78 2.61 17.56
N LYS A 108 6.81 2.78 18.48
CA LYS A 108 6.48 1.75 19.48
C LYS A 108 6.03 0.43 18.84
N ALA A 109 5.18 0.49 17.81
CA ALA A 109 4.73 -0.70 17.09
C ALA A 109 5.92 -1.45 16.45
N THR A 110 6.81 -0.74 15.77
CA THR A 110 7.98 -1.34 15.12
C THR A 110 8.95 -1.98 16.14
N ARG A 111 9.24 -1.29 17.25
CA ARG A 111 10.05 -1.84 18.34
C ARG A 111 9.37 -3.03 19.03
N GLY A 112 8.02 -3.00 19.14
CA GLY A 112 7.23 -4.09 19.69
C GLY A 112 7.37 -5.41 18.91
N TYR A 113 7.70 -5.35 17.63
CA TYR A 113 8.06 -6.52 16.80
C TYR A 113 9.53 -6.91 16.91
N GLY A 114 10.33 -6.26 17.77
CA GLY A 114 11.73 -6.62 18.03
C GLY A 114 12.75 -6.02 17.06
N ALA A 115 12.38 -5.09 16.19
CA ALA A 115 13.33 -4.42 15.30
C ALA A 115 14.13 -3.34 16.02
N GLU A 116 15.42 -3.23 15.68
CA GLU A 116 16.28 -2.08 16.01
C GLU A 116 15.79 -0.88 15.18
N VAL A 117 15.58 0.28 15.83
CA VAL A 117 15.19 1.52 15.14
C VAL A 117 16.35 2.50 15.17
N ILE A 118 16.82 2.89 13.99
CA ILE A 118 17.85 3.90 13.79
C ILE A 118 17.14 5.16 13.26
N PHE A 119 17.37 6.29 13.95
CA PHE A 119 16.78 7.57 13.55
C PHE A 119 17.69 8.35 12.63
N TYR A 120 17.08 9.13 11.72
CA TYR A 120 17.76 10.07 10.85
C TYR A 120 17.02 11.40 10.77
N ASP A 121 17.74 12.49 10.48
CA ASP A 121 17.15 13.78 10.19
C ASP A 121 16.79 13.87 8.71
N ARG A 122 15.47 13.82 8.39
CA ARG A 122 15.00 13.82 6.99
C ARG A 122 15.33 15.10 6.20
N TYR A 123 15.72 16.17 6.90
CA TYR A 123 16.04 17.45 6.27
C TYR A 123 17.53 17.59 5.96
N HIS A 124 18.40 16.82 6.61
CA HIS A 124 19.85 16.96 6.49
C HIS A 124 20.57 15.64 6.14
N GLU A 125 19.87 14.51 6.19
CA GLU A 125 20.48 13.20 5.96
C GLU A 125 19.71 12.40 4.90
N SER A 126 20.43 11.60 4.12
CA SER A 126 19.85 10.68 3.14
C SER A 126 19.62 9.31 3.78
N ARG A 127 18.35 8.91 3.88
CA ARG A 127 17.98 7.56 4.36
C ARG A 127 18.59 6.45 3.50
N ASP A 128 18.74 6.72 2.20
CA ASP A 128 19.28 5.74 1.26
C ASP A 128 20.78 5.53 1.48
N GLU A 129 21.55 6.60 1.70
CA GLU A 129 22.98 6.51 2.03
C GLU A 129 23.21 5.82 3.37
N ILE A 130 22.41 6.15 4.40
CA ILE A 130 22.46 5.48 5.71
C ILE A 130 22.17 3.99 5.54
N GLY A 131 21.12 3.64 4.78
CA GLY A 131 20.73 2.26 4.52
C GLY A 131 21.83 1.49 3.78
N GLN A 132 22.41 2.05 2.73
CA GLN A 132 23.52 1.43 1.99
C GLN A 132 24.74 1.19 2.88
N ARG A 133 25.10 2.17 3.70
CA ARG A 133 26.23 2.03 4.65
C ARG A 133 25.99 0.90 5.63
N ILE A 134 24.83 0.85 6.29
CA ILE A 134 24.50 -0.19 7.27
C ILE A 134 24.43 -1.58 6.59
N CYS A 135 23.84 -1.67 5.40
CA CYS A 135 23.82 -2.91 4.63
C CYS A 135 25.23 -3.41 4.33
N ALA A 136 26.15 -2.51 3.96
CA ALA A 136 27.54 -2.87 3.69
C ALA A 136 28.29 -3.31 4.96
N GLU A 137 28.18 -2.53 6.05
CA GLU A 137 28.88 -2.77 7.32
C GLU A 137 28.39 -4.03 8.03
N ARG A 138 27.08 -4.30 8.02
CA ARG A 138 26.47 -5.43 8.74
C ARG A 138 26.05 -6.57 7.81
N SER A 139 26.36 -6.50 6.51
CA SER A 139 25.99 -7.47 5.48
C SER A 139 24.47 -7.76 5.41
N MET A 140 23.64 -6.81 5.83
CA MET A 140 22.18 -6.96 5.84
C MET A 140 21.58 -6.76 4.45
N LEU A 141 20.34 -7.26 4.27
CA LEU A 141 19.63 -7.18 3.00
C LEU A 141 18.55 -6.12 3.07
N LEU A 142 18.54 -5.22 2.09
CA LEU A 142 17.50 -4.22 1.96
C LEU A 142 16.18 -4.85 1.51
N VAL A 143 15.11 -4.53 2.23
CA VAL A 143 13.73 -4.84 1.85
C VAL A 143 13.05 -3.52 1.43
N PRO A 144 12.98 -3.20 0.13
CA PRO A 144 12.44 -1.93 -0.35
C PRO A 144 10.92 -1.87 -0.18
N PRO A 145 10.32 -0.66 -0.06
CA PRO A 145 8.90 -0.53 0.24
C PRO A 145 7.97 -0.85 -0.93
N PHE A 146 8.46 -0.88 -2.18
CA PHE A 146 7.64 -1.10 -3.38
C PHE A 146 8.44 -1.57 -4.61
N ASP A 147 9.64 -1.04 -4.88
CA ASP A 147 10.35 -1.19 -6.15
C ASP A 147 11.18 -2.49 -6.21
N ASP A 148 10.49 -3.62 -6.12
CA ASP A 148 11.06 -4.96 -6.12
C ASP A 148 9.98 -5.96 -6.59
N TYR A 149 10.31 -6.87 -7.51
CA TYR A 149 9.34 -7.81 -8.07
C TYR A 149 8.76 -8.78 -7.04
N LEU A 150 9.53 -9.18 -6.02
CA LEU A 150 9.02 -10.04 -4.95
C LEU A 150 8.07 -9.28 -4.02
N ILE A 151 8.33 -7.99 -3.79
CA ILE A 151 7.39 -7.11 -3.07
C ILE A 151 6.09 -6.99 -3.86
N MET A 152 6.16 -6.62 -5.14
CA MET A 152 4.99 -6.50 -6.01
C MET A 152 4.18 -7.81 -6.09
N ALA A 153 4.88 -8.94 -6.24
CA ALA A 153 4.24 -10.27 -6.29
C ALA A 153 3.45 -10.57 -5.01
N GLY A 154 4.03 -10.29 -3.84
CA GLY A 154 3.34 -10.42 -2.56
C GLY A 154 2.09 -9.55 -2.48
N GLN A 155 2.20 -8.27 -2.89
CA GLN A 155 1.08 -7.32 -2.89
C GLN A 155 -0.03 -7.74 -3.86
N GLY A 156 0.32 -8.30 -5.03
CA GLY A 156 -0.63 -8.77 -6.03
C GLY A 156 -1.56 -9.88 -5.54
N THR A 157 -1.16 -10.61 -4.48
CA THR A 157 -2.02 -11.63 -3.87
C THR A 157 -3.31 -11.05 -3.28
N ALA A 158 -3.36 -9.76 -2.95
CA ALA A 158 -4.59 -9.10 -2.49
C ALA A 158 -5.67 -9.08 -3.60
N ALA A 159 -5.29 -8.70 -4.84
CA ALA A 159 -6.21 -8.73 -5.97
C ALA A 159 -6.53 -10.16 -6.40
N LEU A 160 -5.55 -11.08 -6.35
CA LEU A 160 -5.78 -12.49 -6.62
C LEU A 160 -6.88 -13.08 -5.72
N GLU A 161 -6.79 -12.86 -4.40
CA GLU A 161 -7.82 -13.30 -3.45
C GLU A 161 -9.17 -12.62 -3.68
N LEU A 162 -9.18 -11.31 -4.00
CA LEU A 162 -10.40 -10.59 -4.32
C LEU A 162 -11.12 -11.20 -5.53
N LEU A 163 -10.38 -11.50 -6.60
CA LEU A 163 -10.94 -12.06 -7.83
C LEU A 163 -11.35 -13.52 -7.69
N GLU A 164 -10.73 -14.27 -6.78
CA GLU A 164 -11.19 -15.61 -6.40
C GLU A 164 -12.53 -15.56 -5.65
N ASP A 165 -12.71 -14.56 -4.78
CA ASP A 165 -13.93 -14.40 -3.96
C ASP A 165 -15.07 -13.74 -4.76
N VAL A 166 -14.73 -12.85 -5.70
CA VAL A 166 -15.68 -12.08 -6.53
C VAL A 166 -15.25 -12.14 -8.00
N PRO A 167 -15.62 -13.19 -8.71
CA PRO A 167 -15.40 -13.27 -10.15
C PRO A 167 -16.27 -12.21 -10.89
N ASN A 168 -15.87 -11.85 -12.10
CA ASN A 168 -16.63 -10.94 -12.99
C ASN A 168 -16.70 -9.49 -12.48
N LEU A 169 -15.58 -8.95 -12.01
CA LEU A 169 -15.43 -7.51 -11.79
C LEU A 169 -15.20 -6.79 -13.12
N ASP A 170 -15.83 -5.62 -13.29
CA ASP A 170 -15.63 -4.73 -14.43
C ASP A 170 -14.41 -3.84 -14.22
N ALA A 171 -14.16 -3.44 -12.97
CA ALA A 171 -13.06 -2.56 -12.61
C ALA A 171 -12.39 -2.97 -11.29
N LEU A 172 -11.10 -2.63 -11.18
CA LEU A 172 -10.29 -2.71 -9.96
C LEU A 172 -9.71 -1.33 -9.66
N VAL A 173 -9.93 -0.81 -8.44
CA VAL A 173 -9.43 0.49 -8.02
C VAL A 173 -8.47 0.32 -6.83
N VAL A 174 -7.25 0.81 -6.98
CA VAL A 174 -6.15 0.59 -6.02
C VAL A 174 -5.44 1.90 -5.75
N CYS A 175 -5.09 2.19 -4.48
CA CYS A 175 -4.27 3.35 -4.18
C CYS A 175 -2.87 3.23 -4.79
N SER A 176 -2.34 4.35 -5.27
CA SER A 176 -1.06 4.48 -5.96
C SER A 176 -0.15 5.49 -5.25
N SER A 177 1.14 5.24 -5.27
CA SER A 177 2.22 6.15 -4.86
C SER A 177 3.53 5.56 -5.41
N GLY A 178 4.39 4.84 -4.66
CA GLY A 178 5.50 4.08 -5.25
C GLY A 178 5.08 2.90 -6.15
N CYS A 179 3.77 2.67 -6.32
CA CYS A 179 3.12 1.78 -7.27
C CYS A 179 3.29 0.26 -7.06
N GLY A 180 3.90 -0.20 -5.96
CA GLY A 180 4.11 -1.65 -5.74
C GLY A 180 2.82 -2.45 -5.59
N LEU A 181 1.79 -1.90 -4.90
CA LEU A 181 0.50 -2.54 -4.73
C LEU A 181 -0.24 -2.62 -6.07
N ILE A 182 -0.40 -1.48 -6.74
CA ILE A 182 -1.16 -1.44 -8.00
C ILE A 182 -0.49 -2.24 -9.11
N ALA A 183 0.85 -2.24 -9.20
CA ALA A 183 1.58 -3.06 -10.16
C ALA A 183 1.31 -4.56 -9.96
N GLY A 184 1.38 -5.04 -8.71
CA GLY A 184 1.04 -6.42 -8.38
C GLY A 184 -0.43 -6.75 -8.63
N CYS A 185 -1.34 -5.88 -8.18
CA CYS A 185 -2.78 -6.07 -8.36
C CYS A 185 -3.20 -6.05 -9.83
N ALA A 186 -2.66 -5.11 -10.64
CA ALA A 186 -2.94 -5.02 -12.06
C ALA A 186 -2.43 -6.26 -12.82
N THR A 187 -1.24 -6.77 -12.48
CA THR A 187 -0.70 -8.00 -13.07
C THR A 187 -1.61 -9.19 -12.80
N ALA A 188 -2.08 -9.36 -11.55
CA ALA A 188 -3.03 -10.43 -11.22
C ALA A 188 -4.36 -10.27 -11.95
N ALA A 189 -4.91 -9.05 -11.92
CA ALA A 189 -6.23 -8.76 -12.47
C ALA A 189 -6.27 -8.93 -14.00
N LYS A 190 -5.33 -8.37 -14.71
CA LYS A 190 -5.26 -8.47 -16.18
C LYS A 190 -4.98 -9.89 -16.68
N HIS A 191 -4.29 -10.73 -15.88
CA HIS A 191 -4.12 -12.13 -16.21
C HIS A 191 -5.43 -12.93 -16.09
N LEU A 192 -6.17 -12.73 -14.99
CA LEU A 192 -7.42 -13.46 -14.71
C LEU A 192 -8.60 -12.94 -15.53
N LEU A 193 -8.68 -11.63 -15.70
CA LEU A 193 -9.73 -10.91 -16.40
C LEU A 193 -9.08 -9.90 -17.38
N PRO A 194 -8.73 -10.31 -18.62
CA PRO A 194 -7.99 -9.45 -19.55
C PRO A 194 -8.65 -8.11 -19.86
N ASN A 195 -9.99 -8.05 -19.79
CA ASN A 195 -10.77 -6.85 -20.07
C ASN A 195 -11.07 -5.99 -18.83
N ILE A 196 -10.67 -6.40 -17.62
CA ILE A 196 -10.91 -5.59 -16.42
C ILE A 196 -10.23 -4.23 -16.53
N ARG A 197 -10.94 -3.18 -16.18
CA ARG A 197 -10.38 -1.83 -16.11
C ARG A 197 -9.63 -1.67 -14.79
N VAL A 198 -8.42 -1.13 -14.81
CA VAL A 198 -7.62 -0.92 -13.58
C VAL A 198 -7.34 0.57 -13.42
N PHE A 199 -7.72 1.11 -12.26
CA PHE A 199 -7.51 2.51 -11.91
C PHE A 199 -6.60 2.63 -10.70
N GLY A 200 -5.65 3.57 -10.78
CA GLY A 200 -4.88 4.01 -9.63
C GLY A 200 -5.53 5.20 -8.94
N VAL A 201 -5.22 5.44 -7.68
CA VAL A 201 -5.70 6.62 -6.96
C VAL A 201 -4.57 7.25 -6.17
N GLU A 202 -4.36 8.55 -6.36
CA GLU A 202 -3.40 9.37 -5.63
C GLU A 202 -4.11 10.56 -4.95
N PRO A 203 -3.55 11.10 -3.85
CA PRO A 203 -3.97 12.40 -3.36
C PRO A 203 -3.54 13.49 -4.35
N GLU A 204 -4.33 14.56 -4.48
CA GLU A 204 -4.01 15.69 -5.39
C GLU A 204 -2.62 16.28 -5.16
N ALA A 205 -2.19 16.36 -3.89
CA ALA A 205 -0.86 16.86 -3.55
C ALA A 205 0.27 15.89 -3.91
N GLY A 206 -0.03 14.58 -4.06
CA GLY A 206 0.94 13.52 -4.35
C GLY A 206 0.66 12.86 -5.69
N ASN A 207 0.62 13.65 -6.75
CA ASN A 207 0.19 13.26 -8.10
C ASN A 207 1.36 12.86 -9.03
N ASP A 208 2.41 12.32 -8.46
CA ASP A 208 3.62 11.94 -9.20
C ASP A 208 3.38 10.87 -10.27
N THR A 209 2.58 9.85 -9.97
CA THR A 209 2.23 8.81 -10.94
C THR A 209 1.28 9.34 -12.00
N TRP A 210 0.31 10.16 -11.63
CA TRP A 210 -0.58 10.82 -12.57
C TRP A 210 0.22 11.65 -13.59
N LEU A 211 1.12 12.51 -13.12
CA LEU A 211 2.02 13.30 -13.97
C LEU A 211 2.89 12.40 -14.85
N SER A 212 3.41 11.31 -14.29
CA SER A 212 4.26 10.36 -15.01
C SER A 212 3.48 9.68 -16.15
N MET A 213 2.24 9.28 -15.92
CA MET A 213 1.35 8.72 -16.94
C MET A 213 1.06 9.72 -18.06
N GLN A 214 0.79 10.99 -17.72
CA GLN A 214 0.56 12.05 -18.72
C GLN A 214 1.79 12.32 -19.59
N LYS A 215 2.99 12.26 -19.00
CA LYS A 215 4.26 12.55 -19.70
C LYS A 215 4.88 11.33 -20.39
N GLY A 216 4.45 10.12 -20.02
CA GLY A 216 5.01 8.88 -20.56
C GLY A 216 6.36 8.48 -19.96
N PHE A 217 6.87 9.20 -18.95
CA PHE A 217 8.09 8.90 -18.21
C PHE A 217 7.94 9.29 -16.73
N ARG A 218 8.78 8.70 -15.88
CA ARG A 218 8.75 8.97 -14.43
C ARG A 218 9.06 10.43 -14.13
N VAL A 219 8.14 11.06 -13.40
CA VAL A 219 8.27 12.45 -12.91
C VAL A 219 8.58 12.41 -11.43
N GLU A 220 9.42 13.31 -10.98
CA GLU A 220 9.68 13.58 -9.57
C GLU A 220 9.03 14.90 -9.16
N ILE A 221 8.31 14.88 -8.03
CA ILE A 221 7.68 16.04 -7.40
C ILE A 221 8.29 16.27 -6.01
N PRO A 222 8.15 17.47 -5.42
CA PRO A 222 8.44 17.66 -3.99
C PRO A 222 7.67 16.66 -3.12
N VAL A 223 8.19 16.36 -1.92
CA VAL A 223 7.48 15.48 -0.98
C VAL A 223 6.06 16.02 -0.72
N PRO A 224 5.01 15.24 -1.00
CA PRO A 224 3.63 15.71 -0.91
C PRO A 224 3.21 16.05 0.53
N HIS A 225 2.44 17.11 0.68
CA HIS A 225 1.79 17.46 1.94
C HIS A 225 0.31 17.03 1.89
N THR A 226 -0.01 15.89 2.48
CA THR A 226 -1.36 15.28 2.52
C THR A 226 -1.53 14.47 3.80
N ILE A 227 -2.77 14.29 4.24
CA ILE A 227 -3.11 13.37 5.35
C ILE A 227 -2.87 11.89 5.01
N ALA A 228 -2.79 11.56 3.72
CA ALA A 228 -2.52 10.21 3.23
C ALA A 228 -1.02 9.88 3.33
N ASP A 229 -0.49 9.75 4.53
CA ASP A 229 0.94 9.57 4.83
C ASP A 229 1.59 8.34 4.18
N GLY A 230 0.82 7.32 3.84
CA GLY A 230 1.28 6.16 3.07
C GLY A 230 1.39 6.41 1.56
N LEU A 231 0.96 7.59 1.07
CA LEU A 231 0.96 7.99 -0.34
C LEU A 231 1.82 9.25 -0.60
N GLN A 232 2.88 9.44 0.17
CA GLN A 232 3.77 10.62 0.09
C GLN A 232 5.09 10.31 -0.63
N GLN A 233 5.09 9.44 -1.64
CA GLN A 233 6.29 9.28 -2.48
C GLN A 233 6.39 10.47 -3.45
N SER A 234 7.63 10.78 -3.85
CA SER A 234 7.92 11.87 -4.80
C SER A 234 7.99 11.37 -6.24
N SER A 235 8.04 10.06 -6.47
CA SER A 235 8.10 9.46 -7.80
C SER A 235 7.69 7.99 -7.74
N PRO A 236 7.03 7.44 -8.78
CA PRO A 236 6.81 6.00 -8.89
C PRO A 236 8.14 5.24 -9.03
N GLY A 237 8.16 3.95 -8.70
CA GLY A 237 9.36 3.13 -8.79
C GLY A 237 9.85 2.93 -10.22
N GLN A 238 11.13 2.56 -10.35
CA GLN A 238 11.73 2.26 -11.67
C GLN A 238 11.18 0.97 -12.28
N LEU A 239 10.93 -0.03 -11.42
CA LEU A 239 10.38 -1.33 -11.83
C LEU A 239 8.85 -1.32 -11.88
N THR A 240 8.20 -0.52 -11.01
CA THR A 240 6.74 -0.47 -10.93
C THR A 240 6.11 0.35 -12.04
N PHE A 241 6.70 1.48 -12.43
CA PHE A 241 6.10 2.41 -13.40
C PHE A 241 5.84 1.79 -14.77
N PRO A 242 6.77 1.02 -15.39
CA PRO A 242 6.51 0.36 -16.68
C PRO A 242 5.30 -0.59 -16.63
N ILE A 243 5.04 -1.23 -15.48
CA ILE A 243 3.89 -2.12 -15.30
C ILE A 243 2.61 -1.28 -15.20
N VAL A 244 2.63 -0.20 -14.42
CA VAL A 244 1.49 0.72 -14.32
C VAL A 244 1.15 1.32 -15.68
N GLN A 245 2.14 1.80 -16.41
CA GLN A 245 1.96 2.36 -17.76
C GLN A 245 1.32 1.39 -18.74
N ALA A 246 1.64 0.10 -18.62
CA ALA A 246 1.12 -0.93 -19.51
C ALA A 246 -0.27 -1.47 -19.11
N LEU A 247 -0.60 -1.52 -17.82
CA LEU A 247 -1.75 -2.25 -17.31
C LEU A 247 -2.83 -1.39 -16.66
N VAL A 248 -2.51 -0.15 -16.26
CA VAL A 248 -3.43 0.77 -15.60
C VAL A 248 -4.00 1.74 -16.61
N GLU A 249 -5.33 1.89 -16.60
CA GLU A 249 -6.03 2.74 -17.54
C GLU A 249 -5.84 4.23 -17.22
N GLU A 250 -5.97 4.58 -15.93
CA GLU A 250 -5.90 5.95 -15.47
C GLU A 250 -5.51 6.02 -13.99
N ILE A 251 -4.91 7.15 -13.59
CA ILE A 251 -4.70 7.53 -12.19
C ILE A 251 -5.69 8.65 -11.86
N LEU A 252 -6.57 8.39 -10.90
CA LEU A 252 -7.55 9.34 -10.39
C LEU A 252 -6.97 10.11 -9.21
N LEU A 253 -7.32 11.37 -9.08
CA LEU A 253 -6.89 12.21 -7.97
C LEU A 253 -8.04 12.45 -6.99
N VAL A 254 -7.71 12.42 -5.70
CA VAL A 254 -8.65 12.71 -4.61
C VAL A 254 -8.08 13.76 -3.68
N SER A 255 -8.92 14.66 -3.21
CA SER A 255 -8.53 15.67 -2.22
C SER A 255 -8.52 15.08 -0.80
N ASP A 256 -7.79 15.73 0.11
CA ASP A 256 -7.81 15.36 1.54
C ASP A 256 -9.22 15.49 2.15
N ALA A 257 -10.03 16.45 1.69
CA ALA A 257 -11.42 16.60 2.13
C ALA A 257 -12.29 15.40 1.71
N GLU A 258 -12.12 14.87 0.51
CA GLU A 258 -12.78 13.65 0.03
C GLU A 258 -12.33 12.42 0.82
N LEU A 259 -11.05 12.35 1.18
CA LEU A 259 -10.54 11.29 2.07
C LEU A 259 -11.22 11.34 3.44
N VAL A 260 -11.31 12.52 4.09
CA VAL A 260 -11.98 12.68 5.39
C VAL A 260 -13.47 12.30 5.30
N THR A 261 -14.16 12.76 4.27
CA THR A 261 -15.57 12.41 4.04
C THR A 261 -15.76 10.90 3.91
N THR A 262 -14.85 10.24 3.17
CA THR A 262 -14.89 8.79 2.96
C THR A 262 -14.56 8.03 4.25
N LEU A 263 -13.55 8.46 5.01
CA LEU A 263 -13.22 7.88 6.32
C LEU A 263 -14.41 7.96 7.30
N THR A 264 -15.09 9.10 7.33
CA THR A 264 -16.31 9.28 8.13
C THR A 264 -17.36 8.25 7.75
N PHE A 265 -17.60 8.06 6.44
CA PHE A 265 -18.55 7.05 5.96
C PHE A 265 -18.13 5.63 6.39
N LEU A 266 -16.86 5.25 6.19
CA LEU A 266 -16.37 3.91 6.54
C LEU A 266 -16.52 3.62 8.04
N LEU A 267 -16.19 4.59 8.89
CA LEU A 267 -16.36 4.48 10.34
C LEU A 267 -17.84 4.40 10.76
N GLU A 268 -18.66 5.36 10.28
CA GLU A 268 -20.05 5.46 10.75
C GLU A 268 -20.96 4.40 10.17
N ARG A 269 -20.77 4.00 8.90
CA ARG A 269 -21.69 3.10 8.20
C ARG A 269 -21.20 1.66 8.12
N MET A 270 -19.90 1.47 7.90
CA MET A 270 -19.32 0.13 7.80
C MET A 270 -18.68 -0.35 9.11
N LYS A 271 -18.46 0.54 10.09
CA LYS A 271 -17.87 0.23 11.42
C LYS A 271 -16.44 -0.32 11.31
N ILE A 272 -15.70 0.16 10.31
CA ILE A 272 -14.32 -0.26 10.07
C ILE A 272 -13.35 0.90 10.18
N LEU A 273 -12.21 0.66 10.82
CA LEU A 273 -11.13 1.61 10.93
C LEU A 273 -10.19 1.46 9.72
N VAL A 274 -10.03 2.56 8.97
CA VAL A 274 -9.14 2.65 7.82
C VAL A 274 -8.31 3.92 7.96
N GLU A 275 -7.04 3.90 7.54
CA GLU A 275 -6.21 5.10 7.47
C GLU A 275 -6.51 5.92 6.19
N PRO A 276 -6.16 7.22 6.11
CA PRO A 276 -6.44 8.05 4.94
C PRO A 276 -5.94 7.43 3.62
N SER A 277 -4.70 6.95 3.61
CA SER A 277 -4.12 6.24 2.45
C SER A 277 -4.92 5.00 2.05
N GLY A 278 -5.47 4.29 3.04
CA GLY A 278 -6.29 3.09 2.85
C GLY A 278 -7.67 3.39 2.28
N ALA A 279 -8.17 4.61 2.49
CA ALA A 279 -9.49 5.05 2.01
C ALA A 279 -9.46 5.61 0.57
N ALA A 280 -8.30 5.85 -0.01
CA ALA A 280 -8.16 6.56 -1.30
C ALA A 280 -8.96 5.89 -2.44
N ALA A 281 -8.88 4.56 -2.59
CA ALA A 281 -9.66 3.84 -3.61
C ALA A 281 -11.18 4.00 -3.41
N ALA A 282 -11.65 3.97 -2.16
CA ALA A 282 -13.06 4.20 -1.84
C ALA A 282 -13.47 5.65 -2.11
N ALA A 283 -12.59 6.62 -1.82
CA ALA A 283 -12.85 8.03 -2.09
C ALA A 283 -13.00 8.28 -3.60
N ALA A 284 -12.13 7.72 -4.43
CA ALA A 284 -12.26 7.84 -5.88
C ALA A 284 -13.62 7.31 -6.38
N VAL A 285 -14.05 6.13 -5.92
CA VAL A 285 -15.34 5.55 -6.35
C VAL A 285 -16.53 6.40 -5.89
N LEU A 286 -16.46 7.07 -4.74
CA LEU A 286 -17.53 7.95 -4.27
C LEU A 286 -17.59 9.29 -5.01
N HIS A 287 -16.45 9.82 -5.46
CA HIS A 287 -16.36 11.18 -5.98
C HIS A 287 -16.22 11.22 -7.51
N HIS A 288 -15.69 10.17 -8.16
CA HIS A 288 -15.62 10.02 -9.63
C HIS A 288 -16.74 9.12 -10.19
N LYS A 289 -17.98 9.36 -9.75
CA LYS A 289 -19.15 8.49 -10.04
C LYS A 289 -19.40 8.20 -11.52
N LYS A 290 -19.08 9.16 -12.40
CA LYS A 290 -19.32 9.02 -13.85
C LYS A 290 -18.53 7.87 -14.46
N ASP A 291 -17.35 7.59 -13.92
CA ASP A 291 -16.45 6.58 -14.43
C ASP A 291 -16.86 5.17 -14.00
N PHE A 292 -17.68 5.07 -12.95
CA PHE A 292 -18.01 3.84 -12.24
C PHE A 292 -19.48 3.44 -12.24
N ALA A 293 -20.37 4.28 -12.78
CA ALA A 293 -21.81 4.05 -12.71
C ALA A 293 -22.21 2.71 -13.34
N GLY A 294 -22.93 1.89 -12.57
CA GLY A 294 -23.44 0.59 -13.00
C GLY A 294 -22.42 -0.55 -13.02
N LEU A 295 -21.15 -0.29 -12.69
CA LEU A 295 -20.08 -1.28 -12.71
C LEU A 295 -20.04 -2.13 -11.43
N ARG A 296 -19.44 -3.31 -11.55
CA ARG A 296 -18.99 -4.19 -10.45
C ARG A 296 -17.51 -3.89 -10.17
N ILE A 297 -17.21 -3.31 -9.03
CA ILE A 297 -15.90 -2.72 -8.74
C ILE A 297 -15.27 -3.39 -7.53
N GLY A 298 -14.07 -3.94 -7.71
CA GLY A 298 -13.20 -4.32 -6.60
C GLY A 298 -12.35 -3.13 -6.16
N ILE A 299 -12.25 -2.88 -4.86
CA ILE A 299 -11.34 -1.88 -4.32
C ILE A 299 -10.49 -2.44 -3.20
N THR A 300 -9.31 -1.86 -2.95
CA THR A 300 -8.48 -2.19 -1.81
C THR A 300 -8.60 -1.15 -0.71
N LEU A 301 -9.00 -1.56 0.51
CA LEU A 301 -8.78 -0.77 1.73
C LEU A 301 -7.39 -1.11 2.26
N SER A 302 -6.39 -0.36 1.85
CA SER A 302 -4.99 -0.81 1.89
C SER A 302 -4.35 -0.90 3.28
N GLY A 303 -4.90 -0.19 4.27
CA GLY A 303 -4.41 -0.23 5.66
C GLY A 303 -5.30 0.51 6.64
N GLY A 304 -5.05 0.31 7.94
CA GLY A 304 -5.80 0.90 9.06
C GLY A 304 -4.94 1.52 10.15
N ASN A 305 -3.65 1.71 9.93
CA ASN A 305 -2.69 2.22 10.92
C ASN A 305 -2.76 3.75 11.03
N VAL A 306 -3.77 4.28 11.69
CA VAL A 306 -4.01 5.70 11.88
C VAL A 306 -3.85 6.11 13.34
N ASP A 307 -3.29 7.29 13.59
CA ASP A 307 -3.32 7.89 14.92
C ASP A 307 -4.74 8.35 15.26
N LEU A 308 -5.30 7.81 16.35
CA LEU A 308 -6.69 8.08 16.75
C LEU A 308 -6.93 9.55 17.15
N LYS A 309 -5.90 10.24 17.65
CA LYS A 309 -6.00 11.65 17.98
C LYS A 309 -6.11 12.51 16.73
N MET A 310 -5.26 12.23 15.74
CA MET A 310 -5.32 12.87 14.42
C MET A 310 -6.64 12.57 13.71
N LEU A 311 -7.06 11.31 13.71
CA LEU A 311 -8.35 10.92 13.14
C LEU A 311 -9.50 11.70 13.79
N GLY A 312 -9.53 11.80 15.12
CA GLY A 312 -10.55 12.58 15.85
C GLY A 312 -10.56 14.06 15.45
N GLN A 313 -9.39 14.66 15.21
CA GLN A 313 -9.30 16.05 14.73
C GLN A 313 -9.90 16.19 13.32
N TRP A 314 -9.53 15.34 12.37
CA TRP A 314 -10.07 15.39 11.01
C TRP A 314 -11.58 15.18 10.95
N LEU A 315 -12.11 14.26 11.76
CA LEU A 315 -13.55 13.97 11.81
C LEU A 315 -14.38 15.11 12.42
N THR A 316 -13.81 15.91 13.34
CA THR A 316 -14.54 16.97 14.05
C THR A 316 -14.36 18.36 13.46
N GLN A 317 -13.18 18.64 12.87
CA GLN A 317 -12.81 19.97 12.40
C GLN A 317 -12.72 20.05 10.87
N GLY A 318 -12.81 18.92 10.18
CA GLY A 318 -12.43 18.83 8.78
C GLY A 318 -10.89 18.93 8.60
N PHE A 319 -10.44 18.78 7.38
CA PHE A 319 -9.04 19.08 7.03
C PHE A 319 -8.90 20.61 6.92
N GLN A 320 -8.10 21.19 7.80
CA GLN A 320 -7.63 22.57 7.66
C GLN A 320 -6.23 22.48 7.03
N GLY A 321 -6.17 22.68 5.69
CA GLY A 321 -4.97 22.63 4.88
C GLY A 321 -3.93 23.68 5.25
#